data_805590da7ef7f9814afc6bdfedfa932e
#
_entry.id   805590da7ef7f9814afc6bdfedfa932e
#
_cell.length_a   1.000
_cell.length_b   1.000
_cell.length_c   1.000
_cell.angle_alpha   90.00
_cell.angle_beta   90.00
_cell.angle_gamma   90.00
#
_symmetry.space_group_name_H-M   'P 1'
#
loop_
_entity.id
_entity.type
_entity.pdbx_description
1 polymer ?
#
loop_
_entity_poly.entity_id
_entity_poly.type
_entity_poly.pdbx_seq_one_letter_code
_entity_poly.pdbx_strand_id
1 'polypeptide(L)'
;MRRMLALTMLAAAAVGVATRADTPNTLTAQEKADGWVLLFDGSTTAGWHGYNQTTMSEGWAVKDGALTRVGKATDISSDKEYASFDFKCDWKIAQGGNSGVMYHVVESPSYKSSYFTGPEYQLLDNLRHPDAKAGKDGNRTAGSDYDLYPPSADVTKPAGEWNESRIVIKGSHVEHWMNGKKLLEYELWSDAWKAQVAASKFKAWSDYGLAKSGHIVLQEHEAEVAFRNLKIKVL
;
A
#
# COMPACT_ATOMS: atom_id res chain seq x y z
N MET A 1 -60.89 -29.22 24.76
CA MET A 1 -59.93 -28.07 24.75
C MET A 1 -58.62 -28.61 24.18
N ARG A 2 -58.33 -28.35 22.89
CA ARG A 2 -57.08 -28.70 22.21
C ARG A 2 -56.19 -27.45 22.17
N ARG A 3 -55.01 -27.50 22.80
CA ARG A 3 -54.01 -26.43 22.75
C ARG A 3 -53.17 -26.64 21.51
N MET A 4 -53.19 -25.69 20.54
CA MET A 4 -52.27 -25.62 19.45
C MET A 4 -50.95 -25.00 19.93
N LEU A 5 -49.84 -25.73 19.81
CA LEU A 5 -48.52 -25.17 19.95
C LEU A 5 -48.13 -24.52 18.60
N ALA A 6 -47.84 -23.22 18.62
CA ALA A 6 -47.25 -22.55 17.50
C ALA A 6 -45.73 -22.75 17.57
N LEU A 7 -45.19 -23.34 16.52
CA LEU A 7 -43.73 -23.53 16.29
C LEU A 7 -43.21 -22.30 15.59
N THR A 8 -42.44 -21.45 16.29
CA THR A 8 -41.77 -20.30 15.71
C THR A 8 -40.45 -20.78 15.09
N MET A 9 -40.37 -20.75 13.76
CA MET A 9 -39.09 -20.98 13.04
C MET A 9 -38.23 -19.71 13.14
N LEU A 10 -37.11 -19.83 13.80
CA LEU A 10 -36.05 -18.82 13.77
C LEU A 10 -35.22 -19.00 12.47
N ALA A 11 -35.33 -18.06 11.56
CA ALA A 11 -34.46 -18.02 10.38
C ALA A 11 -33.09 -17.49 10.79
N ALA A 12 -32.08 -18.35 10.80
CA ALA A 12 -30.70 -17.94 10.98
C ALA A 12 -30.20 -17.30 9.68
N ALA A 13 -29.98 -16.00 9.70
CA ALA A 13 -29.28 -15.31 8.61
C ALA A 13 -27.81 -15.75 8.61
N ALA A 14 -27.41 -16.52 7.61
CA ALA A 14 -26.00 -16.83 7.37
C ALA A 14 -25.29 -15.54 6.90
N VAL A 15 -24.45 -15.00 7.76
CA VAL A 15 -23.49 -13.96 7.39
C VAL A 15 -22.46 -14.64 6.51
N GLY A 16 -22.56 -14.44 5.19
CA GLY A 16 -21.57 -14.93 4.23
C GLY A 16 -20.25 -14.22 4.49
N VAL A 17 -19.27 -14.95 5.04
CA VAL A 17 -17.87 -14.50 5.04
C VAL A 17 -17.44 -14.44 3.57
N ALA A 18 -17.19 -13.23 3.07
CA ALA A 18 -16.65 -13.04 1.73
C ALA A 18 -15.28 -13.73 1.67
N THR A 19 -15.22 -14.89 1.05
CA THR A 19 -13.97 -15.62 0.83
C THR A 19 -13.12 -14.80 -0.15
N ARG A 20 -11.88 -14.50 0.25
CA ARG A 20 -10.85 -13.96 -0.63
C ARG A 20 -10.72 -14.89 -1.85
N ALA A 21 -10.46 -14.33 -3.03
CA ALA A 21 -10.17 -15.16 -4.19
C ALA A 21 -8.98 -16.07 -3.89
N ASP A 22 -9.16 -17.38 -4.01
CA ASP A 22 -8.10 -18.36 -3.73
C ASP A 22 -6.93 -18.26 -4.73
N THR A 23 -7.16 -17.64 -5.89
CA THR A 23 -6.15 -17.40 -6.92
C THR A 23 -5.62 -15.98 -6.83
N PRO A 24 -4.30 -15.78 -6.64
CA PRO A 24 -3.70 -14.45 -6.67
C PRO A 24 -3.96 -13.70 -7.98
N ASN A 25 -3.93 -12.37 -7.93
CA ASN A 25 -4.12 -11.47 -9.09
C ASN A 25 -5.47 -11.67 -9.79
N THR A 26 -6.49 -12.00 -9.02
CA THR A 26 -7.88 -12.07 -9.52
C THR A 26 -8.79 -11.20 -8.67
N LEU A 27 -9.89 -10.74 -9.26
CA LEU A 27 -10.97 -10.06 -8.55
C LEU A 27 -12.11 -11.04 -8.28
N THR A 28 -12.63 -11.02 -7.07
CA THR A 28 -13.89 -11.70 -6.75
C THR A 28 -15.05 -11.07 -7.53
N ALA A 29 -16.18 -11.76 -7.63
CA ALA A 29 -17.39 -11.20 -8.25
C ALA A 29 -17.84 -9.92 -7.53
N GLN A 30 -17.72 -9.88 -6.19
CA GLN A 30 -18.07 -8.71 -5.41
C GLN A 30 -17.12 -7.54 -5.68
N GLU A 31 -15.80 -7.78 -5.72
CA GLU A 31 -14.83 -6.73 -6.03
C GLU A 31 -15.07 -6.11 -7.42
N LYS A 32 -15.39 -6.94 -8.43
CA LYS A 32 -15.78 -6.44 -9.75
C LYS A 32 -17.03 -5.57 -9.70
N ALA A 33 -18.06 -6.01 -8.98
CA ALA A 33 -19.30 -5.25 -8.82
C ALA A 33 -19.08 -3.93 -8.06
N ASP A 34 -18.13 -3.92 -7.10
CA ASP A 34 -17.76 -2.74 -6.31
C ASP A 34 -16.84 -1.76 -7.05
N GLY A 35 -16.42 -2.08 -8.28
CA GLY A 35 -15.60 -1.19 -9.12
C GLY A 35 -14.08 -1.32 -8.89
N TRP A 36 -13.61 -2.42 -8.26
CA TRP A 36 -12.19 -2.71 -8.20
C TRP A 36 -11.62 -3.08 -9.56
N VAL A 37 -10.39 -2.66 -9.82
CA VAL A 37 -9.60 -3.06 -10.99
C VAL A 37 -8.24 -3.59 -10.55
N LEU A 38 -7.69 -4.53 -11.31
CA LEU A 38 -6.32 -4.99 -11.10
C LEU A 38 -5.33 -3.98 -11.69
N LEU A 39 -4.28 -3.68 -10.94
CA LEU A 39 -3.09 -2.96 -11.41
C LEU A 39 -1.97 -3.91 -11.82
N PHE A 40 -2.13 -5.22 -11.57
CA PHE A 40 -1.19 -6.25 -11.95
C PHE A 40 -1.94 -7.56 -12.22
N ASP A 41 -1.69 -8.16 -13.36
CA ASP A 41 -2.38 -9.37 -13.84
C ASP A 41 -1.68 -10.69 -13.45
N GLY A 42 -0.53 -10.61 -12.80
CA GLY A 42 0.28 -11.77 -12.41
C GLY A 42 1.21 -12.29 -13.52
N SER A 43 1.20 -11.70 -14.71
CA SER A 43 1.94 -12.22 -15.88
C SER A 43 2.73 -11.16 -16.63
N THR A 44 2.28 -9.92 -16.62
CA THR A 44 2.94 -8.82 -17.35
C THR A 44 3.21 -7.63 -16.44
N THR A 45 4.12 -6.76 -16.85
CA THR A 45 4.38 -5.48 -16.18
C THR A 45 3.56 -4.33 -16.77
N ALA A 46 2.57 -4.64 -17.60
CA ALA A 46 1.69 -3.65 -18.22
C ALA A 46 0.99 -2.79 -17.15
N GLY A 47 0.94 -1.49 -17.38
CA GLY A 47 0.39 -0.53 -16.40
C GLY A 47 1.42 0.04 -15.43
N TRP A 48 2.71 -0.34 -15.60
CA TRP A 48 3.82 0.14 -14.79
C TRP A 48 5.02 0.55 -15.64
N HIS A 49 5.73 1.58 -15.20
CA HIS A 49 6.99 2.06 -15.79
C HIS A 49 7.99 2.46 -14.70
N GLY A 50 9.25 2.57 -15.03
CA GLY A 50 10.27 3.08 -14.11
C GLY A 50 10.03 4.56 -13.78
N TYR A 51 10.20 4.95 -12.52
CA TYR A 51 10.01 6.33 -12.09
C TYR A 51 10.79 7.32 -12.97
N ASN A 52 10.11 8.33 -13.50
CA ASN A 52 10.64 9.27 -14.51
C ASN A 52 11.16 8.60 -15.80
N GLN A 53 10.66 7.43 -16.17
CA GLN A 53 11.02 6.69 -17.38
C GLN A 53 9.78 6.40 -18.22
N THR A 54 9.98 6.00 -19.47
CA THR A 54 8.89 5.61 -20.38
C THR A 54 8.75 4.09 -20.50
N THR A 55 9.66 3.34 -19.90
CA THR A 55 9.70 1.87 -19.95
C THR A 55 9.87 1.31 -18.55
N MET A 56 9.55 0.05 -18.38
CA MET A 56 9.77 -0.67 -17.12
C MET A 56 11.25 -0.71 -16.78
N SER A 57 11.59 -0.56 -15.49
CA SER A 57 12.95 -0.70 -14.98
C SER A 57 13.41 -2.16 -15.06
N GLU A 58 14.61 -2.41 -15.63
CA GLU A 58 15.14 -3.77 -15.90
C GLU A 58 15.27 -4.65 -14.64
N GLY A 59 15.43 -4.05 -13.46
CA GLY A 59 15.54 -4.77 -12.19
C GLY A 59 14.22 -5.26 -11.61
N TRP A 60 13.09 -5.06 -12.31
CA TRP A 60 11.79 -5.61 -11.96
C TRP A 60 11.35 -6.66 -12.96
N ALA A 61 10.84 -7.79 -12.48
CA ALA A 61 10.34 -8.88 -13.32
C ALA A 61 9.13 -9.56 -12.68
N VAL A 62 8.35 -10.26 -13.49
CA VAL A 62 7.33 -11.18 -12.99
C VAL A 62 7.99 -12.51 -12.63
N LYS A 63 7.91 -12.91 -11.36
CA LYS A 63 8.44 -14.15 -10.82
C LYS A 63 7.36 -14.83 -9.98
N ASP A 64 7.02 -16.04 -10.29
CA ASP A 64 5.99 -16.84 -9.57
C ASP A 64 4.65 -16.09 -9.38
N GLY A 65 4.20 -15.38 -10.42
CA GLY A 65 2.97 -14.59 -10.39
C GLY A 65 3.04 -13.34 -9.51
N ALA A 66 4.23 -12.87 -9.16
CA ALA A 66 4.44 -11.65 -8.40
C ALA A 66 5.37 -10.67 -9.15
N LEU A 67 5.08 -9.39 -9.06
CA LEU A 67 5.94 -8.31 -9.52
C LEU A 67 7.09 -8.17 -8.53
N THR A 68 8.28 -8.58 -8.92
CA THR A 68 9.42 -8.79 -8.01
C THR A 68 10.62 -7.95 -8.42
N ARG A 69 11.22 -7.29 -7.46
CA ARG A 69 12.54 -6.66 -7.62
C ARG A 69 13.60 -7.76 -7.61
N VAL A 70 14.29 -7.96 -8.72
CA VAL A 70 15.24 -9.06 -8.95
C VAL A 70 16.68 -8.60 -9.18
N GLY A 71 16.91 -7.30 -9.33
CA GLY A 71 18.22 -6.73 -9.59
C GLY A 71 18.27 -5.23 -9.34
N LYS A 72 19.34 -4.57 -9.77
CA LYS A 72 19.44 -3.10 -9.69
C LYS A 72 18.29 -2.47 -10.49
N ALA A 73 17.53 -1.63 -9.83
CA ALA A 73 16.31 -1.06 -10.37
C ALA A 73 16.17 0.44 -10.01
N THR A 74 15.15 1.07 -10.53
CA THR A 74 14.54 2.30 -9.97
C THR A 74 13.19 1.95 -9.40
N ASP A 75 12.60 2.86 -8.63
CA ASP A 75 11.18 2.77 -8.27
C ASP A 75 10.32 2.60 -9.53
N ILE A 76 9.14 2.01 -9.38
CA ILE A 76 8.20 1.86 -10.48
C ILE A 76 6.89 2.57 -10.16
N SER A 77 6.36 3.26 -11.16
CA SER A 77 5.15 4.07 -11.08
C SER A 77 4.00 3.40 -11.84
N SER A 78 2.78 3.52 -11.33
CA SER A 78 1.58 3.21 -12.10
C SER A 78 1.45 4.15 -13.30
N ASP A 79 1.00 3.65 -14.46
CA ASP A 79 0.80 4.52 -15.65
C ASP A 79 -0.27 5.58 -15.42
N LYS A 80 -1.24 5.31 -14.54
CA LYS A 80 -2.34 6.22 -14.20
C LYS A 80 -2.07 6.93 -12.89
N GLU A 81 -2.56 8.16 -12.80
CA GLU A 81 -2.63 8.94 -11.57
C GLU A 81 -3.98 8.76 -10.87
N TYR A 82 -3.96 8.89 -9.54
CA TYR A 82 -5.12 8.74 -8.67
C TYR A 82 -5.17 9.86 -7.64
N ALA A 83 -6.38 10.37 -7.37
CA ALA A 83 -6.63 11.37 -6.34
C ALA A 83 -7.22 10.75 -5.07
N SER A 84 -8.41 10.16 -5.17
CA SER A 84 -9.06 9.42 -4.09
C SER A 84 -9.23 7.97 -4.49
N PHE A 85 -8.83 7.06 -3.63
CA PHE A 85 -8.82 5.63 -3.94
C PHE A 85 -8.79 4.75 -2.69
N ASP A 86 -9.11 3.48 -2.91
CA ASP A 86 -8.87 2.36 -2.00
C ASP A 86 -7.92 1.40 -2.73
N PHE A 87 -6.67 1.33 -2.28
CA PHE A 87 -5.61 0.50 -2.86
C PHE A 87 -5.32 -0.69 -1.95
N LYS A 88 -5.09 -1.85 -2.54
CA LYS A 88 -4.66 -3.06 -1.82
C LYS A 88 -3.51 -3.73 -2.55
N CYS A 89 -2.61 -4.31 -1.77
CA CYS A 89 -1.58 -5.21 -2.29
C CYS A 89 -1.21 -6.26 -1.24
N ASP A 90 -0.73 -7.41 -1.71
CA ASP A 90 0.10 -8.29 -0.90
C ASP A 90 1.57 -8.00 -1.21
N TRP A 91 2.39 -8.03 -0.17
CA TRP A 91 3.83 -7.87 -0.31
C TRP A 91 4.58 -8.90 0.53
N LYS A 92 5.75 -9.26 0.06
CA LYS A 92 6.70 -10.15 0.72
C LYS A 92 8.09 -9.57 0.55
N ILE A 93 8.84 -9.46 1.64
CA ILE A 93 10.16 -8.84 1.66
C ILE A 93 11.21 -9.81 2.18
N ALA A 94 12.45 -9.68 1.70
CA ALA A 94 13.59 -10.45 2.17
C ALA A 94 13.97 -10.07 3.61
N GLN A 95 14.78 -10.91 4.27
CA GLN A 95 15.31 -10.59 5.60
C GLN A 95 16.13 -9.30 5.57
N GLY A 96 15.85 -8.40 6.51
CA GLY A 96 16.47 -7.08 6.58
C GLY A 96 16.05 -6.16 5.42
N GLY A 97 14.98 -6.49 4.70
CA GLY A 97 14.52 -5.72 3.55
C GLY A 97 13.76 -4.45 3.93
N ASN A 98 13.76 -3.52 2.98
CA ASN A 98 13.05 -2.25 3.00
C ASN A 98 12.39 -2.02 1.63
N SER A 99 11.22 -1.44 1.62
CA SER A 99 10.46 -1.00 0.46
C SER A 99 9.34 -0.07 0.93
N GLY A 100 8.54 0.44 0.01
CA GLY A 100 7.40 1.30 0.33
C GLY A 100 6.37 1.34 -0.77
N VAL A 101 5.16 1.79 -0.43
CA VAL A 101 4.14 2.19 -1.41
C VAL A 101 3.93 3.69 -1.23
N MET A 102 4.32 4.47 -2.23
CA MET A 102 4.11 5.92 -2.21
C MET A 102 2.88 6.26 -3.03
N TYR A 103 2.25 7.36 -2.68
CA TYR A 103 1.04 7.84 -3.35
C TYR A 103 1.10 9.35 -3.60
N HIS A 104 0.30 9.82 -4.55
CA HIS A 104 0.32 11.19 -5.05
C HIS A 104 1.72 11.62 -5.52
N VAL A 105 2.49 10.66 -6.05
CA VAL A 105 3.83 10.95 -6.55
C VAL A 105 3.73 11.72 -7.86
N VAL A 106 4.47 12.81 -7.94
CA VAL A 106 4.60 13.62 -9.16
C VAL A 106 5.88 13.24 -9.89
N GLU A 107 5.77 12.87 -11.14
CA GLU A 107 6.91 12.64 -12.01
C GLU A 107 7.34 13.94 -12.73
N SER A 108 8.60 14.25 -12.60
CA SER A 108 9.24 15.38 -13.30
C SER A 108 10.75 15.21 -13.28
N PRO A 109 11.47 15.65 -14.32
CA PRO A 109 12.94 15.70 -14.30
C PRO A 109 13.53 16.50 -13.13
N SER A 110 12.75 17.38 -12.51
CA SER A 110 13.14 18.15 -11.33
C SER A 110 13.19 17.31 -10.06
N TYR A 111 12.46 16.19 -10.00
CA TYR A 111 12.39 15.31 -8.84
C TYR A 111 13.20 14.04 -9.11
N LYS A 112 14.38 13.95 -8.48
CA LYS A 112 15.29 12.81 -8.68
C LYS A 112 14.81 11.51 -8.02
N SER A 113 13.87 11.60 -7.08
CA SER A 113 13.34 10.46 -6.33
C SER A 113 11.85 10.66 -6.05
N SER A 114 11.10 9.59 -6.03
CA SER A 114 9.65 9.54 -5.80
C SER A 114 9.24 10.16 -4.45
N TYR A 115 10.06 9.95 -3.42
CA TYR A 115 9.86 10.48 -2.07
C TYR A 115 10.08 12.00 -1.93
N PHE A 116 10.43 12.71 -3.01
CA PHE A 116 10.46 14.18 -2.98
C PHE A 116 9.06 14.78 -2.98
N THR A 117 8.07 14.04 -3.46
CA THR A 117 6.70 14.50 -3.59
C THR A 117 5.68 13.61 -2.90
N GLY A 118 5.88 12.29 -2.90
CA GLY A 118 4.90 11.31 -2.42
C GLY A 118 5.11 10.89 -0.96
N PRO A 119 4.07 10.97 -0.10
CA PRO A 119 4.06 10.28 1.18
C PRO A 119 4.17 8.77 1.00
N GLU A 120 4.73 8.08 2.01
CA GLU A 120 5.12 6.69 1.91
C GLU A 120 4.46 5.83 2.98
N TYR A 121 3.71 4.81 2.54
CA TYR A 121 3.36 3.67 3.36
C TYR A 121 4.56 2.72 3.45
N GLN A 122 5.21 2.64 4.62
CA GLN A 122 6.44 1.87 4.82
C GLN A 122 6.22 0.36 4.78
N LEU A 123 7.12 -0.35 4.08
CA LEU A 123 7.24 -1.81 4.08
C LEU A 123 8.63 -2.20 4.59
N LEU A 124 8.70 -2.94 5.71
CA LEU A 124 9.96 -3.16 6.39
C LEU A 124 10.02 -4.53 7.08
N ASP A 125 11.18 -5.16 7.11
CA ASP A 125 11.46 -6.19 8.11
C ASP A 125 11.77 -5.49 9.45
N ASN A 126 10.72 -5.25 10.25
CA ASN A 126 10.81 -4.53 11.52
C ASN A 126 11.80 -5.17 12.49
N LEU A 127 12.06 -6.48 12.38
CA LEU A 127 12.94 -7.21 13.29
C LEU A 127 14.41 -6.92 12.99
N ARG A 128 14.79 -6.79 11.71
CA ARG A 128 16.20 -6.81 11.28
C ARG A 128 16.68 -5.51 10.66
N HIS A 129 15.80 -4.76 9.96
CA HIS A 129 16.23 -3.53 9.32
C HIS A 129 16.52 -2.43 10.34
N PRO A 130 17.66 -1.71 10.22
CA PRO A 130 18.05 -0.68 11.20
C PRO A 130 17.04 0.49 11.31
N ASP A 131 16.34 0.80 10.25
CA ASP A 131 15.34 1.88 10.24
C ASP A 131 14.18 1.65 11.23
N ALA A 132 13.85 0.40 11.56
CA ALA A 132 12.85 0.09 12.57
C ALA A 132 13.16 0.69 13.95
N LYS A 133 14.46 0.91 14.24
CA LYS A 133 14.96 1.51 15.48
C LYS A 133 15.37 2.96 15.33
N ALA A 134 15.33 3.47 14.11
CA ALA A 134 15.57 4.88 13.80
C ALA A 134 14.26 5.68 13.86
N GLY A 135 14.36 7.00 13.77
CA GLY A 135 13.19 7.86 13.84
C GLY A 135 12.65 8.01 15.27
N LYS A 136 11.35 8.31 15.38
CA LYS A 136 10.71 8.61 16.65
C LYS A 136 9.45 7.73 16.83
N ASP A 137 9.33 7.11 17.98
CA ASP A 137 8.13 6.34 18.40
C ASP A 137 7.69 5.26 17.38
N GLY A 138 8.64 4.72 16.56
CA GLY A 138 8.34 3.71 15.56
C GLY A 138 7.79 4.25 14.24
N ASN A 139 7.91 5.54 13.98
CA ASN A 139 7.39 6.20 12.75
C ASN A 139 8.14 5.80 11.46
N ARG A 140 9.06 4.81 11.54
CA ARG A 140 9.74 4.21 10.38
C ARG A 140 9.54 2.69 10.30
N THR A 141 8.65 2.13 11.11
CA THR A 141 8.26 0.72 11.03
C THR A 141 7.23 0.48 9.93
N ALA A 142 7.06 -0.77 9.52
CA ALA A 142 6.09 -1.14 8.50
C ALA A 142 4.67 -0.66 8.86
N GLY A 143 3.97 -0.09 7.89
CA GLY A 143 2.64 0.48 8.05
C GLY A 143 2.60 1.94 8.49
N SER A 144 3.74 2.55 8.86
CA SER A 144 3.81 3.98 9.16
C SER A 144 3.51 4.84 7.92
N ASP A 145 3.09 6.10 8.12
CA ASP A 145 3.41 7.17 7.18
C ASP A 145 4.85 7.58 7.51
N TYR A 146 5.78 7.11 6.66
CA TYR A 146 7.21 7.05 6.94
C TYR A 146 7.76 8.38 7.43
N ASP A 147 8.48 8.33 8.57
CA ASP A 147 9.08 9.47 9.27
C ASP A 147 8.06 10.51 9.81
N LEU A 148 6.74 10.27 9.67
CA LEU A 148 5.68 11.18 10.12
C LEU A 148 4.83 10.53 11.23
N TYR A 149 4.02 9.52 10.91
CA TYR A 149 3.09 8.90 11.85
C TYR A 149 3.41 7.42 12.09
N PRO A 150 3.59 7.00 13.35
CA PRO A 150 3.81 5.60 13.68
C PRO A 150 2.52 4.78 13.55
N PRO A 151 2.61 3.48 13.25
CA PRO A 151 1.47 2.58 13.34
C PRO A 151 1.09 2.32 14.80
N SER A 152 -0.20 2.09 15.07
CA SER A 152 -0.73 1.80 16.41
C SER A 152 -0.32 0.43 16.95
N ALA A 153 0.17 -0.46 16.10
CA ALA A 153 0.68 -1.80 16.46
C ALA A 153 1.54 -2.37 15.33
N ASP A 154 2.49 -3.23 15.70
CA ASP A 154 3.15 -4.12 14.77
C ASP A 154 2.30 -5.38 14.56
N VAL A 155 1.85 -5.59 13.33
CA VAL A 155 1.08 -6.76 12.88
C VAL A 155 1.75 -7.43 11.70
N THR A 156 3.04 -7.12 11.44
CA THR A 156 3.80 -7.70 10.34
C THR A 156 3.99 -9.20 10.55
N LYS A 157 3.87 -9.96 9.46
CA LYS A 157 4.34 -11.33 9.41
C LYS A 157 5.84 -11.34 9.15
N PRO A 158 6.56 -12.39 9.56
CA PRO A 158 8.01 -12.50 9.34
C PRO A 158 8.44 -12.28 7.89
N ALA A 159 9.65 -11.78 7.70
CA ALA A 159 10.27 -11.69 6.37
C ALA A 159 10.20 -13.03 5.64
N GLY A 160 9.83 -13.01 4.36
CA GLY A 160 9.54 -14.19 3.55
C GLY A 160 8.07 -14.64 3.55
N GLU A 161 7.22 -14.08 4.41
CA GLU A 161 5.77 -14.31 4.41
C GLU A 161 5.01 -13.17 3.74
N TRP A 162 3.83 -13.49 3.18
CA TRP A 162 2.96 -12.51 2.55
C TRP A 162 2.18 -11.71 3.58
N ASN A 163 2.35 -10.38 3.57
CA ASN A 163 1.51 -9.42 4.27
C ASN A 163 0.50 -8.80 3.29
N GLU A 164 -0.65 -8.38 3.80
CA GLU A 164 -1.63 -7.58 3.07
C GLU A 164 -1.56 -6.14 3.56
N SER A 165 -1.46 -5.18 2.64
CA SER A 165 -1.60 -3.75 2.93
C SER A 165 -2.79 -3.17 2.20
N ARG A 166 -3.43 -2.16 2.83
CA ARG A 166 -4.48 -1.36 2.23
C ARG A 166 -4.26 0.10 2.60
N ILE A 167 -4.38 0.97 1.59
CA ILE A 167 -4.29 2.42 1.72
C ILE A 167 -5.61 3.01 1.20
N VAL A 168 -6.30 3.76 2.04
CA VAL A 168 -7.52 4.46 1.65
C VAL A 168 -7.24 5.96 1.67
N ILE A 169 -7.51 6.64 0.55
CA ILE A 169 -7.43 8.09 0.45
C ILE A 169 -8.77 8.61 -0.06
N LYS A 170 -9.41 9.47 0.72
CA LYS A 170 -10.66 10.13 0.35
C LYS A 170 -10.55 11.63 0.63
N GLY A 171 -10.29 12.40 -0.41
CA GLY A 171 -9.94 13.81 -0.26
C GLY A 171 -8.64 13.96 0.52
N SER A 172 -8.69 14.58 1.69
CA SER A 172 -7.55 14.72 2.61
C SER A 172 -7.37 13.54 3.56
N HIS A 173 -8.43 12.75 3.79
CA HIS A 173 -8.40 11.67 4.76
C HIS A 173 -7.62 10.46 4.23
N VAL A 174 -6.65 9.99 5.02
CA VAL A 174 -5.81 8.82 4.72
C VAL A 174 -5.92 7.79 5.83
N GLU A 175 -6.04 6.52 5.44
CA GLU A 175 -5.96 5.38 6.37
C GLU A 175 -4.90 4.39 5.88
N HIS A 176 -4.09 3.88 6.79
CA HIS A 176 -3.19 2.75 6.56
C HIS A 176 -3.68 1.52 7.30
N TRP A 177 -3.77 0.40 6.58
CA TRP A 177 -4.20 -0.90 7.11
C TRP A 177 -3.17 -1.98 6.77
N MET A 178 -2.96 -2.93 7.67
CA MET A 178 -2.11 -4.10 7.44
C MET A 178 -2.74 -5.33 8.08
N ASN A 179 -2.77 -6.45 7.34
CA ASN A 179 -3.27 -7.74 7.79
C ASN A 179 -4.67 -7.63 8.46
N GLY A 180 -5.56 -6.82 7.87
CA GLY A 180 -6.94 -6.60 8.34
C GLY A 180 -7.09 -5.59 9.49
N LYS A 181 -5.99 -5.01 10.01
CA LYS A 181 -6.03 -4.03 11.10
C LYS A 181 -5.73 -2.63 10.60
N LYS A 182 -6.56 -1.63 10.98
CA LYS A 182 -6.24 -0.22 10.78
C LYS A 182 -5.11 0.18 11.74
N LEU A 183 -4.02 0.71 11.18
CA LEU A 183 -2.82 1.06 11.92
C LEU A 183 -2.77 2.53 12.27
N LEU A 184 -3.20 3.40 11.37
CA LEU A 184 -3.23 4.84 11.55
C LEU A 184 -4.23 5.49 10.59
N GLU A 185 -4.58 6.73 10.90
CA GLU A 185 -5.33 7.62 10.02
C GLU A 185 -4.88 9.06 10.25
N TYR A 186 -4.95 9.90 9.24
CA TYR A 186 -4.58 11.31 9.32
C TYR A 186 -5.20 12.12 8.18
N GLU A 187 -5.11 13.46 8.30
CA GLU A 187 -5.59 14.39 7.28
C GLU A 187 -4.40 15.06 6.59
N LEU A 188 -4.18 14.73 5.31
CA LEU A 188 -3.24 15.46 4.44
C LEU A 188 -3.57 16.96 4.46
N TRP A 189 -2.55 17.78 4.34
CA TRP A 189 -2.63 19.24 4.26
C TRP A 189 -3.20 19.95 5.50
N SER A 190 -3.59 19.21 6.55
CA SER A 190 -3.95 19.81 7.85
C SER A 190 -2.74 20.48 8.50
N ASP A 191 -2.99 21.38 9.44
CA ASP A 191 -1.90 22.04 10.18
C ASP A 191 -1.10 21.01 11.01
N ALA A 192 -1.76 19.97 11.54
CA ALA A 192 -1.10 18.87 12.24
C ALA A 192 -0.14 18.11 11.31
N TRP A 193 -0.59 17.76 10.10
CA TRP A 193 0.25 17.07 9.12
C TRP A 193 1.43 17.94 8.66
N LYS A 194 1.20 19.22 8.35
CA LYS A 194 2.25 20.17 8.01
C LYS A 194 3.30 20.31 9.12
N ALA A 195 2.88 20.31 10.39
CA ALA A 195 3.78 20.33 11.53
C ALA A 195 4.66 19.07 11.60
N GLN A 196 4.10 17.88 11.30
CA GLN A 196 4.87 16.63 11.22
C GLN A 196 5.91 16.69 10.09
N VAL A 197 5.53 17.15 8.88
CA VAL A 197 6.45 17.34 7.76
C VAL A 197 7.58 18.28 8.14
N ALA A 198 7.28 19.43 8.77
CA ALA A 198 8.27 20.41 9.22
C ALA A 198 9.22 19.86 10.29
N ALA A 199 8.79 18.87 11.08
CA ALA A 199 9.60 18.22 12.10
C ALA A 199 10.42 17.04 11.56
N SER A 200 10.14 16.55 10.36
CA SER A 200 10.75 15.37 9.71
C SER A 200 11.91 15.74 8.77
N LYS A 201 12.54 14.74 8.18
CA LYS A 201 13.52 14.93 7.10
C LYS A 201 12.90 15.59 5.86
N PHE A 202 11.59 15.42 5.65
CA PHE A 202 10.86 15.89 4.48
C PHE A 202 10.72 17.40 4.39
N LYS A 203 11.03 18.14 5.48
CA LYS A 203 11.12 19.61 5.43
C LYS A 203 12.12 20.14 4.39
N ALA A 204 13.04 19.29 3.92
CA ALA A 204 14.01 19.64 2.89
C ALA A 204 13.40 19.73 1.49
N TRP A 205 12.20 19.18 1.28
CA TRP A 205 11.53 19.13 -0.02
C TRP A 205 10.22 19.94 0.03
N SER A 206 10.23 21.10 -0.64
CA SER A 206 9.12 22.05 -0.62
C SER A 206 7.80 21.49 -1.15
N ASP A 207 7.89 20.51 -2.05
CA ASP A 207 6.73 19.95 -2.75
C ASP A 207 6.23 18.62 -2.16
N TYR A 208 6.86 18.17 -1.05
CA TYR A 208 6.49 16.92 -0.38
C TYR A 208 5.03 16.94 0.08
N GLY A 209 4.25 15.97 -0.42
CA GLY A 209 2.86 15.74 -0.05
C GLY A 209 1.89 16.85 -0.47
N LEU A 210 2.28 17.77 -1.35
CA LEU A 210 1.39 18.88 -1.78
C LEU A 210 0.43 18.46 -2.89
N ALA A 211 0.79 17.46 -3.70
CA ALA A 211 -0.04 16.99 -4.80
C ALA A 211 -1.35 16.37 -4.28
N LYS A 212 -2.44 16.63 -5.01
CA LYS A 212 -3.79 16.07 -4.70
C LYS A 212 -4.14 14.87 -5.54
N SER A 213 -3.31 14.55 -6.52
CA SER A 213 -3.31 13.34 -7.34
C SER A 213 -1.89 13.02 -7.77
N GLY A 214 -1.65 11.82 -8.18
CA GLY A 214 -0.37 11.38 -8.70
C GLY A 214 -0.30 9.87 -8.81
N HIS A 215 0.87 9.39 -9.15
CA HIS A 215 1.13 7.97 -9.34
C HIS A 215 1.16 7.21 -8.01
N ILE A 216 0.78 5.93 -8.06
CA ILE A 216 1.15 4.94 -7.04
C ILE A 216 2.54 4.43 -7.41
N VAL A 217 3.46 4.45 -6.47
CA VAL A 217 4.85 4.03 -6.70
C VAL A 217 5.22 2.89 -5.75
N LEU A 218 5.86 1.85 -6.31
CA LEU A 218 6.48 0.78 -5.54
C LEU A 218 7.98 1.05 -5.44
N GLN A 219 8.48 1.17 -4.20
CA GLN A 219 9.85 1.57 -3.96
C GLN A 219 10.83 0.42 -4.18
N GLU A 220 11.95 0.71 -4.83
CA GLU A 220 13.18 -0.06 -4.84
C GLU A 220 14.07 0.38 -3.68
N HIS A 221 14.56 -0.57 -2.88
CA HIS A 221 15.49 -0.28 -1.78
C HIS A 221 16.45 -1.46 -1.56
N GLU A 222 17.16 -1.84 -2.62
CA GLU A 222 18.24 -2.85 -2.66
C GLU A 222 17.82 -4.30 -2.35
N ALA A 223 16.89 -4.54 -1.43
CA ALA A 223 16.45 -5.89 -1.07
C ALA A 223 15.41 -6.46 -2.05
N GLU A 224 15.31 -7.78 -2.12
CA GLU A 224 14.21 -8.44 -2.85
C GLU A 224 12.89 -8.12 -2.15
N VAL A 225 11.96 -7.56 -2.92
CA VAL A 225 10.56 -7.38 -2.54
C VAL A 225 9.68 -7.90 -3.67
N ALA A 226 8.58 -8.53 -3.31
CA ALA A 226 7.61 -9.07 -4.27
C ALA A 226 6.20 -8.55 -3.93
N PHE A 227 5.45 -8.19 -4.97
CA PHE A 227 4.09 -7.68 -4.88
C PHE A 227 3.13 -8.54 -5.71
N ARG A 228 1.94 -8.76 -5.18
CA ARG A 228 0.83 -9.39 -5.91
C ARG A 228 -0.51 -8.83 -5.41
N ASN A 229 -1.60 -9.22 -6.05
CA ASN A 229 -2.93 -8.71 -5.68
C ASN A 229 -3.00 -7.18 -5.66
N LEU A 230 -2.19 -6.52 -6.51
CA LEU A 230 -2.23 -5.07 -6.69
C LEU A 230 -3.57 -4.71 -7.32
N LYS A 231 -4.42 -4.05 -6.57
CA LYS A 231 -5.76 -3.66 -7.03
C LYS A 231 -6.19 -2.33 -6.42
N ILE A 232 -7.01 -1.60 -7.16
CA ILE A 232 -7.46 -0.27 -6.79
C ILE A 232 -8.93 -0.08 -7.11
N LYS A 233 -9.60 0.71 -6.29
CA LYS A 233 -10.93 1.26 -6.52
C LYS A 233 -10.85 2.78 -6.41
N VAL A 234 -11.26 3.48 -7.46
CA VAL A 234 -11.39 4.95 -7.43
C VAL A 234 -12.60 5.33 -6.60
N LEU A 235 -12.47 6.36 -5.74
CA LEU A 235 -13.50 6.82 -4.79
C LEU A 235 -14.07 8.18 -5.19
#